data_cec0770a5f368e9f373c18ccdf56ffad
#
_entry.id   cec0770a5f368e9f373c18ccdf56ffad
#
_cell.length_a   1.000
_cell.length_b   1.000
_cell.length_c   1.000
_cell.angle_alpha   90.00
_cell.angle_beta   90.00
_cell.angle_gamma   90.00
#
_symmetry.space_group_name_H-M   'P 1'
#
loop_
_entity.id
_entity.type
_entity.pdbx_description
1 polymer ?
#
loop_
_entity_poly.entity_id
_entity_poly.type
_entity_poly.pdbx_seq_one_letter_code
_entity_poly.pdbx_strand_id
1 'polypeptide(L)'
;EPKITNGDVVRSYFGLLVLGRTAYEEIELYRANGFFRRALGIRRVPSAETLRQRMDRAAGRFDIAIKEANAVLLGGAALTPVKTELGEYLPLDVDVSPFDNSKTHKEGVGRTYKGMDGYAPNFAYVGAEGYLLNCELRPGTQHCQKGTPEFLAETFALLARLT
;
A
#
# COMPACT_ATOMS: atom_id res chain seq x y z
N GLU A 1 19.54 18.95 12.86
CA GLU A 1 18.90 17.95 12.01
C GLU A 1 18.77 16.61 12.75
N PRO A 2 17.68 15.88 12.60
CA PRO A 2 17.56 14.56 13.23
C PRO A 2 18.61 13.61 12.67
N LYS A 3 19.22 12.80 13.55
CA LYS A 3 20.27 11.81 13.16
C LYS A 3 19.77 10.79 12.13
N ILE A 4 18.45 10.58 12.02
CA ILE A 4 17.77 9.71 11.05
C ILE A 4 16.65 10.53 10.43
N THR A 5 16.66 10.70 9.12
CA THR A 5 15.65 11.47 8.38
C THR A 5 14.37 10.66 8.17
N ASN A 6 13.26 11.33 7.85
CA ASN A 6 12.03 10.61 7.46
C ASN A 6 12.24 9.80 6.19
N GLY A 7 13.05 10.31 5.24
CA GLY A 7 13.43 9.57 4.05
C GLY A 7 14.19 8.28 4.35
N ASP A 8 15.12 8.30 5.34
CA ASP A 8 15.81 7.08 5.76
C ASP A 8 14.83 6.04 6.35
N VAL A 9 13.82 6.50 7.12
CA VAL A 9 12.79 5.64 7.71
C VAL A 9 11.94 4.96 6.62
N VAL A 10 11.38 5.76 5.70
CA VAL A 10 10.53 5.24 4.62
C VAL A 10 11.29 4.28 3.72
N ARG A 11 12.50 4.65 3.28
CA ARG A 11 13.34 3.80 2.44
C ARG A 11 13.77 2.52 3.14
N SER A 12 14.02 2.57 4.45
CA SER A 12 14.34 1.38 5.23
C SER A 12 13.16 0.41 5.29
N TYR A 13 11.95 0.91 5.49
CA TYR A 13 10.73 0.09 5.49
C TYR A 13 10.47 -0.49 4.09
N PHE A 14 10.57 0.33 3.05
CA PHE A 14 10.48 -0.13 1.67
C PHE A 14 11.49 -1.23 1.37
N GLY A 15 12.73 -1.08 1.82
CA GLY A 15 13.76 -2.12 1.66
C GLY A 15 13.40 -3.44 2.34
N LEU A 16 12.76 -3.40 3.54
CA LEU A 16 12.25 -4.62 4.17
C LEU A 16 11.18 -5.29 3.30
N LEU A 17 10.21 -4.53 2.81
CA LEU A 17 9.13 -5.07 1.98
C LEU A 17 9.66 -5.71 0.69
N VAL A 18 10.61 -5.08 0.01
CA VAL A 18 11.28 -5.63 -1.20
C VAL A 18 12.00 -6.94 -0.91
N LEU A 19 12.53 -7.10 0.31
CA LEU A 19 13.17 -8.34 0.76
C LEU A 19 12.18 -9.39 1.31
N GLY A 20 10.87 -9.15 1.19
CA GLY A 20 9.82 -10.03 1.72
C GLY A 20 9.75 -10.06 3.25
N ARG A 21 10.28 -9.01 3.92
CA ARG A 21 10.27 -8.88 5.38
C ARG A 21 9.10 -8.02 5.81
N THR A 22 8.31 -8.49 6.76
CA THR A 22 7.07 -7.83 7.19
C THR A 22 7.11 -7.32 8.62
N ALA A 23 8.07 -7.77 9.43
CA ALA A 23 8.23 -7.36 10.82
C ALA A 23 9.27 -6.23 10.94
N TYR A 24 8.94 -5.19 11.71
CA TYR A 24 9.86 -4.06 11.96
C TYR A 24 11.17 -4.50 12.62
N GLU A 25 11.11 -5.53 13.44
CA GLU A 25 12.25 -6.11 14.16
C GLU A 25 13.34 -6.64 13.23
N GLU A 26 12.97 -7.05 12.04
CA GLU A 26 13.90 -7.58 11.04
C GLU A 26 14.87 -6.52 10.51
N ILE A 27 14.58 -5.22 10.70
CA ILE A 27 15.49 -4.13 10.33
C ILE A 27 16.83 -4.20 11.08
N GLU A 28 16.84 -4.80 12.27
CA GLU A 28 18.04 -4.93 13.09
C GLU A 28 19.13 -5.72 12.37
N LEU A 29 18.76 -6.67 11.50
CA LEU A 29 19.68 -7.46 10.68
C LEU A 29 20.47 -6.58 9.67
N TYR A 30 19.91 -5.43 9.31
CA TYR A 30 20.45 -4.55 8.27
C TYR A 30 21.14 -3.29 8.80
N ARG A 31 21.15 -3.05 10.11
CA ARG A 31 21.68 -1.81 10.70
C ARG A 31 23.17 -1.61 10.39
N ALA A 32 23.95 -2.67 10.37
CA ALA A 32 25.37 -2.64 10.01
C ALA A 32 25.62 -3.00 8.53
N ASN A 33 24.58 -3.30 7.75
CA ASN A 33 24.72 -3.74 6.37
C ASN A 33 24.99 -2.55 5.43
N GLY A 34 26.23 -2.44 4.96
CA GLY A 34 26.64 -1.37 4.06
C GLY A 34 25.99 -1.44 2.68
N PHE A 35 25.69 -2.65 2.17
CA PHE A 35 25.00 -2.81 0.90
C PHE A 35 23.56 -2.30 0.99
N PHE A 36 22.78 -2.76 1.97
CA PHE A 36 21.40 -2.30 2.21
C PHE A 36 21.33 -0.77 2.27
N ARG A 37 22.24 -0.16 3.04
CA ARG A 37 22.32 1.28 3.17
C ARG A 37 22.61 1.99 1.84
N ARG A 38 23.56 1.52 1.06
CA ARG A 38 23.93 2.14 -0.23
C ARG A 38 22.87 1.92 -1.30
N ALA A 39 22.33 0.71 -1.41
CA ALA A 39 21.29 0.38 -2.39
C ALA A 39 20.03 1.25 -2.24
N LEU A 40 19.67 1.60 -0.99
CA LEU A 40 18.51 2.43 -0.69
C LEU A 40 18.84 3.93 -0.60
N GLY A 41 20.10 4.34 -0.76
CA GLY A 41 20.53 5.73 -0.66
C GLY A 41 20.24 6.34 0.71
N ILE A 42 20.34 5.56 1.80
CA ILE A 42 20.08 5.99 3.16
C ILE A 42 21.38 6.27 3.94
N ARG A 43 21.34 7.28 4.79
CA ARG A 43 22.48 7.67 5.62
C ARG A 43 22.66 6.73 6.81
N ARG A 44 21.56 6.38 7.46
CA ARG A 44 21.53 5.55 8.65
C ARG A 44 20.27 4.69 8.71
N VAL A 45 20.44 3.40 8.92
CA VAL A 45 19.32 2.47 9.15
C VAL A 45 18.76 2.72 10.56
N PRO A 46 17.43 2.93 10.72
CA PRO A 46 16.80 3.11 12.03
C PRO A 46 16.83 1.82 12.85
N SER A 47 16.64 1.92 14.15
CA SER A 47 16.26 0.77 14.96
C SER A 47 14.80 0.39 14.71
N ALA A 48 14.42 -0.84 15.02
CA ALA A 48 13.05 -1.33 14.93
C ALA A 48 12.07 -0.40 15.65
N GLU A 49 12.40 0.01 16.86
CA GLU A 49 11.58 0.93 17.65
C GLU A 49 11.42 2.31 16.97
N THR A 50 12.50 2.88 16.45
CA THR A 50 12.44 4.15 15.70
C THR A 50 11.61 4.01 14.44
N LEU A 51 11.77 2.89 13.72
CA LEU A 51 11.01 2.60 12.51
C LEU A 51 9.52 2.56 12.82
N ARG A 52 9.11 1.73 13.79
CA ARG A 52 7.73 1.57 14.23
C ARG A 52 7.11 2.90 14.66
N GLN A 53 7.73 3.60 15.62
CA GLN A 53 7.20 4.88 16.15
C GLN A 53 7.03 5.95 15.07
N ARG A 54 7.96 6.01 14.11
CA ARG A 54 7.87 6.98 13.02
C ARG A 54 6.79 6.61 12.02
N MET A 55 6.63 5.33 11.69
CA MET A 55 5.57 4.83 10.81
C MET A 55 4.20 5.08 11.44
N ASP A 56 4.01 4.75 12.73
CA ASP A 56 2.75 4.97 13.45
C ASP A 56 2.34 6.46 13.45
N ARG A 57 3.29 7.37 13.73
CA ARG A 57 3.02 8.82 13.72
C ARG A 57 2.65 9.37 12.35
N ALA A 58 3.09 8.72 11.30
CA ALA A 58 2.93 9.20 9.94
C ALA A 58 1.79 8.48 9.18
N ALA A 59 1.15 7.47 9.76
CA ALA A 59 0.21 6.58 9.10
C ALA A 59 -0.84 7.32 8.25
N GLY A 60 -1.55 8.28 8.83
CA GLY A 60 -2.58 9.04 8.10
C GLY A 60 -2.05 9.95 6.97
N ARG A 61 -0.76 10.33 7.02
CA ARG A 61 -0.12 11.12 5.94
C ARG A 61 0.44 10.23 4.85
N PHE A 62 0.83 9.02 5.21
CA PHE A 62 1.37 8.07 4.24
C PHE A 62 0.32 7.58 3.26
N ASP A 63 -0.90 7.39 3.69
CA ASP A 63 -1.97 6.94 2.80
C ASP A 63 -2.08 7.86 1.58
N ILE A 64 -2.21 9.17 1.82
CA ILE A 64 -2.29 10.17 0.74
C ILE A 64 -1.01 10.19 -0.09
N ALA A 65 0.16 10.28 0.57
CA ALA A 65 1.43 10.41 -0.11
C ALA A 65 1.79 9.17 -0.96
N ILE A 66 1.44 7.98 -0.51
CA ILE A 66 1.67 6.73 -1.25
C ILE A 66 0.75 6.65 -2.47
N LYS A 67 -0.53 7.00 -2.33
CA LYS A 67 -1.47 7.03 -3.45
C LYS A 67 -1.04 8.03 -4.52
N GLU A 68 -0.60 9.22 -4.11
CA GLU A 68 -0.07 10.23 -5.04
C GLU A 68 1.21 9.77 -5.74
N ALA A 69 2.16 9.21 -4.99
CA ALA A 69 3.40 8.68 -5.57
C ALA A 69 3.14 7.51 -6.53
N ASN A 70 2.17 6.64 -6.19
CA ASN A 70 1.76 5.54 -7.05
C ASN A 70 1.12 6.05 -8.35
N ALA A 71 0.25 7.06 -8.29
CA ALA A 71 -0.32 7.67 -9.48
C ALA A 71 0.76 8.27 -10.41
N VAL A 72 1.76 8.96 -9.84
CA VAL A 72 2.91 9.47 -10.61
C VAL A 72 3.70 8.34 -11.26
N LEU A 73 3.94 7.25 -10.53
CA LEU A 73 4.64 6.07 -11.06
C LEU A 73 3.87 5.44 -12.22
N LEU A 74 2.57 5.25 -12.04
CA LEU A 74 1.70 4.63 -13.06
C LEU A 74 1.49 5.55 -14.28
N GLY A 75 1.56 6.88 -14.12
CA GLY A 75 1.53 7.82 -15.25
C GLY A 75 2.69 7.64 -16.23
N GLY A 76 3.78 7.01 -15.81
CA GLY A 76 4.90 6.60 -16.67
C GLY A 76 4.82 5.15 -17.17
N ALA A 77 3.82 4.38 -16.75
CA ALA A 77 3.64 3.00 -17.16
C ALA A 77 2.85 2.91 -18.49
N ALA A 78 3.14 1.91 -19.29
CA ALA A 78 2.32 1.59 -20.45
C ALA A 78 1.06 0.85 -19.96
N LEU A 79 -0.10 1.51 -20.05
CA LEU A 79 -1.40 0.91 -19.76
C LEU A 79 -2.02 0.42 -21.06
N THR A 80 -2.36 -0.86 -21.10
CA THR A 80 -2.96 -1.47 -22.30
C THR A 80 -4.49 -1.41 -22.22
N PRO A 81 -5.16 -0.70 -23.14
CA PRO A 81 -6.61 -0.72 -23.24
C PRO A 81 -7.12 -2.05 -23.80
N VAL A 82 -8.32 -2.40 -23.44
CA VAL A 82 -9.07 -3.52 -24.02
C VAL A 82 -9.92 -3.02 -25.17
N LYS A 83 -9.84 -3.67 -26.33
CA LYS A 83 -10.67 -3.41 -27.51
C LYS A 83 -12.00 -4.14 -27.40
N THR A 84 -13.07 -3.42 -27.61
CA THR A 84 -14.43 -3.95 -27.67
C THR A 84 -15.12 -3.48 -28.96
N GLU A 85 -16.30 -4.00 -29.23
CA GLU A 85 -17.12 -3.53 -30.36
C GLU A 85 -17.53 -2.05 -30.22
N LEU A 86 -17.57 -1.52 -29.00
CA LEU A 86 -17.94 -0.15 -28.70
C LEU A 86 -16.75 0.83 -28.65
N GLY A 87 -15.51 0.32 -28.74
CA GLY A 87 -14.31 1.14 -28.70
C GLY A 87 -13.20 0.55 -27.84
N GLU A 88 -12.18 1.37 -27.56
CA GLU A 88 -11.08 1.03 -26.67
C GLU A 88 -11.34 1.58 -25.27
N TYR A 89 -11.21 0.74 -24.26
CA TYR A 89 -11.47 1.08 -22.86
C TYR A 89 -10.32 0.63 -21.97
N LEU A 90 -9.96 1.49 -21.02
CA LEU A 90 -9.03 1.11 -19.97
C LEU A 90 -9.80 0.38 -18.86
N PRO A 91 -9.57 -0.93 -18.66
CA PRO A 91 -10.29 -1.68 -17.64
C PRO A 91 -9.92 -1.19 -16.25
N LEU A 92 -10.91 -1.14 -15.36
CA LEU A 92 -10.77 -0.85 -13.95
C LEU A 92 -11.48 -1.95 -13.17
N ASP A 93 -10.70 -2.79 -12.50
CA ASP A 93 -11.21 -3.85 -11.63
C ASP A 93 -11.24 -3.40 -10.18
N VAL A 94 -12.38 -3.59 -9.51
CA VAL A 94 -12.53 -3.26 -8.08
C VAL A 94 -13.05 -4.48 -7.34
N ASP A 95 -12.30 -4.91 -6.31
CA ASP A 95 -12.66 -6.09 -5.53
C ASP A 95 -12.32 -5.95 -4.04
N VAL A 96 -13.12 -6.62 -3.21
CA VAL A 96 -12.87 -6.78 -1.77
C VAL A 96 -12.24 -8.12 -1.51
N SER A 97 -10.99 -8.11 -1.08
CA SER A 97 -10.20 -9.34 -0.84
C SER A 97 -9.91 -9.54 0.64
N PRO A 98 -10.65 -10.39 1.35
CA PRO A 98 -10.43 -10.64 2.78
C PRO A 98 -9.07 -11.26 3.08
N PHE A 99 -8.40 -10.71 4.09
CA PHE A 99 -7.13 -11.21 4.61
C PHE A 99 -7.34 -11.87 5.98
N ASP A 100 -6.87 -13.09 6.11
CA ASP A 100 -6.93 -13.84 7.38
C ASP A 100 -5.94 -13.25 8.40
N ASN A 101 -6.49 -12.75 9.49
CA ASN A 101 -5.78 -12.29 10.67
C ASN A 101 -6.33 -12.95 11.96
N SER A 102 -6.93 -14.14 11.84
CA SER A 102 -7.60 -14.85 12.95
C SER A 102 -6.70 -15.10 14.16
N LYS A 103 -5.38 -15.07 13.97
CA LYS A 103 -4.40 -15.28 15.04
C LYS A 103 -3.95 -13.97 15.71
N THR A 104 -4.63 -12.86 15.46
CA THR A 104 -4.25 -11.55 15.99
C THR A 104 -5.44 -10.85 16.64
N HIS A 105 -5.14 -9.91 17.57
CA HIS A 105 -6.12 -9.03 18.21
C HIS A 105 -5.91 -7.58 17.76
N LYS A 106 -5.55 -7.36 16.50
CA LYS A 106 -5.34 -6.02 15.96
C LYS A 106 -6.67 -5.29 15.81
N GLU A 107 -6.63 -3.97 15.97
CA GLU A 107 -7.78 -3.11 15.73
C GLU A 107 -8.33 -3.31 14.32
N GLY A 108 -9.66 -3.38 14.19
CA GLY A 108 -10.33 -3.61 12.90
C GLY A 108 -10.40 -5.07 12.45
N VAL A 109 -9.72 -6.00 13.12
CA VAL A 109 -9.91 -7.42 12.87
C VAL A 109 -11.31 -7.84 13.33
N GLY A 110 -12.05 -8.50 12.44
CA GLY A 110 -13.40 -8.98 12.73
C GLY A 110 -13.87 -9.95 11.67
N ARG A 111 -15.07 -10.50 11.85
CA ARG A 111 -15.62 -11.55 11.01
C ARG A 111 -15.87 -11.05 9.60
N THR A 112 -15.14 -11.57 8.63
CA THR A 112 -15.29 -11.26 7.21
C THR A 112 -16.44 -12.08 6.59
N TYR A 113 -16.90 -11.67 5.39
CA TYR A 113 -17.92 -12.41 4.66
C TYR A 113 -17.49 -13.84 4.26
N LYS A 114 -16.18 -14.11 4.21
CA LYS A 114 -15.63 -15.47 3.97
C LYS A 114 -15.59 -16.33 5.25
N GLY A 115 -16.06 -15.81 6.37
CA GLY A 115 -16.15 -16.57 7.61
C GLY A 115 -14.83 -16.75 8.36
N MET A 116 -13.81 -15.94 8.08
CA MET A 116 -12.56 -15.84 8.83
C MET A 116 -12.49 -14.49 9.55
N ASP A 117 -11.73 -14.41 10.63
CA ASP A 117 -11.49 -13.15 11.31
C ASP A 117 -10.27 -12.44 10.67
N GLY A 118 -10.46 -11.20 10.24
CA GLY A 118 -9.42 -10.48 9.52
C GLY A 118 -9.83 -9.10 9.09
N TYR A 119 -9.23 -8.62 8.02
CA TYR A 119 -9.57 -7.39 7.32
C TYR A 119 -10.28 -7.70 5.99
N ALA A 120 -11.04 -6.75 5.48
CA ALA A 120 -11.69 -6.83 4.17
C ALA A 120 -11.29 -5.62 3.29
N PRO A 121 -10.00 -5.49 2.94
CA PRO A 121 -9.54 -4.36 2.12
C PRO A 121 -10.21 -4.34 0.76
N ASN A 122 -10.41 -3.13 0.24
CA ASN A 122 -10.85 -2.89 -1.12
C ASN A 122 -9.64 -2.52 -1.98
N PHE A 123 -9.57 -3.07 -3.18
CA PHE A 123 -8.51 -2.83 -4.15
C PHE A 123 -9.10 -2.35 -5.47
N ALA A 124 -8.39 -1.48 -6.16
CA ALA A 124 -8.70 -1.08 -7.53
C ALA A 124 -7.46 -1.28 -8.40
N TYR A 125 -7.62 -2.04 -9.46
CA TYR A 125 -6.57 -2.33 -10.44
C TYR A 125 -6.92 -1.72 -11.79
N VAL A 126 -5.91 -1.22 -12.51
CA VAL A 126 -6.07 -0.54 -13.79
C VAL A 126 -5.23 -1.17 -14.88
N GLY A 127 -5.75 -1.14 -16.10
CA GLY A 127 -5.10 -1.70 -17.29
C GLY A 127 -5.24 -3.22 -17.38
N ALA A 128 -4.98 -3.76 -18.55
CA ALA A 128 -4.95 -5.21 -18.76
C ALA A 128 -3.82 -5.89 -17.94
N GLU A 129 -2.81 -5.14 -17.56
CA GLU A 129 -1.70 -5.57 -16.72
C GLU A 129 -2.10 -5.75 -15.24
N GLY A 130 -3.20 -5.14 -14.80
CA GLY A 130 -3.67 -5.18 -13.42
C GLY A 130 -2.79 -4.42 -12.44
N TYR A 131 -2.35 -3.21 -12.79
CA TYR A 131 -1.60 -2.38 -11.86
C TYR A 131 -2.48 -1.89 -10.72
N LEU A 132 -2.00 -2.03 -9.47
CA LEU A 132 -2.70 -1.50 -8.31
C LEU A 132 -2.75 0.04 -8.37
N LEU A 133 -3.94 0.60 -8.54
CA LEU A 133 -4.17 2.05 -8.58
C LEU A 133 -4.52 2.61 -7.20
N ASN A 134 -5.43 1.94 -6.49
CA ASN A 134 -5.92 2.38 -5.17
C ASN A 134 -6.17 1.19 -4.25
N CYS A 135 -6.01 1.39 -2.96
CA CYS A 135 -6.40 0.42 -1.95
C CYS A 135 -6.89 1.13 -0.69
N GLU A 136 -7.82 0.50 0.02
CA GLU A 136 -8.35 0.95 1.28
C GLU A 136 -8.41 -0.21 2.26
N LEU A 137 -7.71 -0.10 3.41
CA LEU A 137 -7.81 -1.09 4.47
C LEU A 137 -9.14 -0.90 5.20
N ARG A 138 -9.98 -1.94 5.19
CA ARG A 138 -11.30 -1.94 5.83
C ARG A 138 -11.36 -2.98 6.96
N PRO A 139 -12.10 -2.70 8.04
CA PRO A 139 -12.41 -3.71 9.05
C PRO A 139 -13.07 -4.94 8.44
N GLY A 140 -12.78 -6.11 8.99
CA GLY A 140 -13.33 -7.37 8.50
C GLY A 140 -14.87 -7.45 8.53
N THR A 141 -15.50 -6.73 9.47
CA THR A 141 -16.96 -6.64 9.60
C THR A 141 -17.62 -5.66 8.64
N GLN A 142 -16.85 -4.89 7.87
CA GLN A 142 -17.43 -3.88 6.98
C GLN A 142 -18.07 -4.54 5.76
N HIS A 143 -19.35 -4.23 5.54
CA HIS A 143 -20.07 -4.67 4.33
C HIS A 143 -19.42 -4.06 3.08
N CYS A 144 -19.31 -4.84 2.01
CA CYS A 144 -18.62 -4.44 0.78
C CYS A 144 -19.15 -3.13 0.16
N GLN A 145 -20.46 -2.85 0.27
CA GLN A 145 -21.06 -1.63 -0.28
C GLN A 145 -20.78 -0.37 0.55
N LYS A 146 -20.49 -0.52 1.85
CA LYS A 146 -20.25 0.63 2.74
C LYS A 146 -18.93 1.31 2.38
N GLY A 147 -18.97 2.60 2.05
CA GLY A 147 -17.79 3.41 1.67
C GLY A 147 -17.28 3.15 0.25
N THR A 148 -17.97 2.30 -0.54
CA THR A 148 -17.56 2.01 -1.93
C THR A 148 -17.78 3.19 -2.88
N PRO A 149 -18.83 4.00 -2.78
CA PRO A 149 -18.96 5.21 -3.61
C PRO A 149 -17.80 6.18 -3.39
N GLU A 150 -17.39 6.41 -2.16
CA GLU A 150 -16.27 7.29 -1.78
C GLU A 150 -14.93 6.73 -2.31
N PHE A 151 -14.71 5.44 -2.15
CA PHE A 151 -13.54 4.74 -2.69
C PHE A 151 -13.47 4.84 -4.22
N LEU A 152 -14.60 4.68 -4.92
CA LEU A 152 -14.66 4.84 -6.39
C LEU A 152 -14.39 6.28 -6.81
N ALA A 153 -14.95 7.26 -6.10
CA ALA A 153 -14.71 8.67 -6.39
C ALA A 153 -13.20 9.02 -6.27
N GLU A 154 -12.54 8.53 -5.20
CA GLU A 154 -11.09 8.68 -5.03
C GLU A 154 -10.33 7.96 -6.15
N THR A 155 -10.72 6.74 -6.48
CA THR A 155 -10.10 5.93 -7.54
C THR A 155 -10.18 6.62 -8.89
N PHE A 156 -11.33 7.19 -9.25
CA PHE A 156 -11.47 7.96 -10.49
C PHE A 156 -10.64 9.25 -10.48
N ALA A 157 -10.52 9.91 -9.33
CA ALA A 157 -9.65 11.08 -9.21
C ALA A 157 -8.16 10.73 -9.40
N LEU A 158 -7.72 9.55 -8.94
CA LEU A 158 -6.38 9.03 -9.20
C LEU A 158 -6.21 8.65 -10.68
N LEU A 159 -7.20 7.99 -11.26
CA LEU A 159 -7.18 7.59 -12.69
C LEU A 159 -7.05 8.81 -13.61
N ALA A 160 -7.76 9.88 -13.31
CA ALA A 160 -7.68 11.13 -14.09
C ALA A 160 -6.30 11.80 -14.07
N ARG A 161 -5.38 11.35 -13.21
CA ARG A 161 -3.98 11.81 -13.22
C ARG A 161 -3.07 10.97 -14.14
N LEU A 162 -3.57 9.83 -14.62
CA LEU A 162 -2.82 8.94 -15.52
C LEU A 162 -3.08 9.24 -16.98
N THR A 163 -4.18 9.92 -17.27
CA THR A 163 -4.66 10.32 -18.61
C THR A 163 -4.47 11.81 -18.81
#